data_beeef0b8cbf39b3fd47634d6390befeb
#
_entry.id   beeef0b8cbf39b3fd47634d6390befeb
#
_cell.length_a   1.000
_cell.length_b   1.000
_cell.length_c   1.000
_cell.angle_alpha   90.00
_cell.angle_beta   90.00
_cell.angle_gamma   90.00
#
_symmetry.space_group_name_H-M   'P 1'
#
loop_
_entity.id
_entity.type
_entity.pdbx_description
1 polymer ?
#
loop_
_entity_poly.entity_id
_entity_poly.type
_entity_poly.pdbx_seq_one_letter_code
_entity_poly.pdbx_strand_id
1 'polypeptide(L)'
;TDSTDASTEASSASTTADGKTQLNILWWGSQTRHELTTQMLEKFQEENPDIEVVMDYSDWDGYWTKLPAQVAGGQTPDVFQMDYAKLAQYVENGVMAPLDDYVADGSLDLSNVAQSVIDSGSIDGKLYAVSTGTNAPVMLYRKDILDDLGIEMPMNPTMSEYTDISKKVYEATGLRDTFVTSCSADNLRFRLRNYGMNLYNDDASALGFDDPKYIVDMWQLALDSQNEGWGLMIGEETATTAFDSMVMDSWSRYQNSNELQAYRDATGKDISMVMIPNTDDATASATYLKPAMFWCV
;
A
#
# COMPACT_ATOMS: atom_id res chain seq x y z
N THR A 1 28.82 24.04 28.81
CA THR A 1 29.48 25.03 27.96
C THR A 1 30.04 24.33 26.74
N ASP A 2 29.40 24.45 25.74
CA ASP A 2 29.53 24.56 24.31
C ASP A 2 28.41 23.78 23.64
N SER A 3 27.33 24.48 23.38
CA SER A 3 26.30 24.06 22.43
C SER A 3 26.84 24.36 21.05
N THR A 4 27.27 23.36 20.32
CA THR A 4 27.46 23.44 18.87
C THR A 4 26.09 23.39 18.22
N ASP A 5 25.64 24.56 17.85
CA ASP A 5 24.52 24.78 16.94
C ASP A 5 24.88 24.13 15.59
N ALA A 6 24.30 22.98 15.29
CA ALA A 6 24.40 22.39 13.97
C ALA A 6 23.45 23.15 13.05
N SER A 7 23.96 24.23 12.47
CA SER A 7 23.30 24.88 11.33
C SER A 7 23.18 23.87 10.19
N THR A 8 21.98 23.42 9.94
CA THR A 8 21.61 22.67 8.74
C THR A 8 21.82 23.64 7.56
N GLU A 9 22.93 23.48 6.84
CA GLU A 9 23.10 24.17 5.56
C GLU A 9 22.03 23.63 4.62
N ALA A 10 21.06 24.47 4.28
CA ALA A 10 20.12 24.20 3.21
C ALA A 10 20.95 23.92 1.94
N SER A 11 20.76 22.72 1.36
CA SER A 11 21.34 22.37 0.07
C SER A 11 20.93 23.46 -0.92
N SER A 12 21.88 24.22 -1.44
CA SER A 12 21.60 25.22 -2.47
C SER A 12 21.17 24.49 -3.73
N ALA A 13 19.95 24.77 -4.21
CA ALA A 13 19.47 24.24 -5.47
C ALA A 13 20.53 24.41 -6.55
N SER A 14 20.86 23.35 -7.29
CA SER A 14 21.84 23.42 -8.36
C SER A 14 21.30 24.29 -9.49
N THR A 15 22.16 25.07 -10.12
CA THR A 15 21.79 25.96 -11.23
C THR A 15 22.41 25.43 -12.51
N THR A 16 21.63 25.31 -13.56
CA THR A 16 22.10 24.88 -14.88
C THR A 16 22.99 25.96 -15.51
N ALA A 17 23.74 25.62 -16.57
CA ALA A 17 24.56 26.55 -17.32
C ALA A 17 23.73 27.72 -17.92
N ASP A 18 22.45 27.51 -18.18
CA ASP A 18 21.51 28.49 -18.74
C ASP A 18 20.81 29.31 -17.64
N GLY A 19 21.17 29.13 -16.36
CA GLY A 19 20.65 29.89 -15.23
C GLY A 19 19.33 29.43 -14.67
N LYS A 20 18.84 28.22 -15.04
CA LYS A 20 17.64 27.64 -14.50
C LYS A 20 17.90 26.93 -13.17
N THR A 21 16.90 26.91 -12.31
CA THR A 21 16.93 26.07 -11.11
C THR A 21 16.75 24.60 -11.51
N GLN A 22 17.68 23.72 -11.10
CA GLN A 22 17.58 22.29 -11.38
C GLN A 22 16.94 21.58 -10.19
N LEU A 23 15.92 20.76 -10.46
CA LEU A 23 15.27 19.88 -9.49
C LEU A 23 15.49 18.42 -9.89
N ASN A 24 16.10 17.65 -9.00
CA ASN A 24 16.32 16.23 -9.16
C ASN A 24 15.14 15.47 -8.51
N ILE A 25 14.42 14.70 -9.30
CA ILE A 25 13.22 13.98 -8.84
C ILE A 25 13.43 12.49 -9.02
N LEU A 26 13.21 11.70 -7.95
CA LEU A 26 13.38 10.26 -7.95
C LEU A 26 12.09 9.55 -7.54
N TRP A 27 11.65 8.54 -8.35
CA TRP A 27 10.48 7.72 -8.01
C TRP A 27 10.60 6.27 -8.47
N TRP A 28 9.76 5.39 -7.90
CA TRP A 28 9.62 4.01 -8.37
C TRP A 28 8.27 3.78 -9.05
N GLY A 29 8.21 2.74 -9.88
CA GLY A 29 6.93 2.33 -10.46
C GLY A 29 7.02 1.30 -11.56
N SER A 30 5.86 1.04 -12.16
CA SER A 30 5.74 0.32 -13.43
C SER A 30 6.00 1.28 -14.59
N GLN A 31 6.17 0.73 -15.79
CA GLN A 31 6.33 1.52 -17.02
C GLN A 31 5.21 2.55 -17.20
N THR A 32 3.96 2.17 -16.99
CA THR A 32 2.82 3.10 -17.07
C THR A 32 2.95 4.27 -16.07
N ARG A 33 3.41 3.99 -14.84
CA ARG A 33 3.65 5.06 -13.86
C ARG A 33 4.77 5.98 -14.29
N HIS A 34 5.86 5.45 -14.85
CA HIS A 34 6.97 6.28 -15.37
C HIS A 34 6.47 7.23 -16.45
N GLU A 35 5.69 6.72 -17.41
CA GLU A 35 5.10 7.53 -18.49
C GLU A 35 4.19 8.64 -17.97
N LEU A 36 3.28 8.32 -17.05
CA LEU A 36 2.36 9.30 -16.47
C LEU A 36 3.08 10.35 -15.62
N THR A 37 4.07 9.93 -14.80
CA THR A 37 4.85 10.86 -13.98
C THR A 37 5.71 11.77 -14.86
N THR A 38 6.33 11.23 -15.91
CA THR A 38 7.09 12.02 -16.88
C THR A 38 6.21 13.08 -17.53
N GLN A 39 5.02 12.71 -18.05
CA GLN A 39 4.09 13.66 -18.64
C GLN A 39 3.66 14.76 -17.67
N MET A 40 3.42 14.41 -16.40
CA MET A 40 3.11 15.38 -15.35
C MET A 40 4.25 16.37 -15.13
N LEU A 41 5.49 15.88 -15.07
CA LEU A 41 6.68 16.71 -14.84
C LEU A 41 7.04 17.57 -16.07
N GLU A 42 6.84 17.05 -17.28
CA GLU A 42 6.96 17.83 -18.53
C GLU A 42 5.97 19.00 -18.54
N LYS A 43 4.71 18.74 -18.13
CA LYS A 43 3.69 19.78 -18.00
C LYS A 43 4.08 20.83 -16.95
N PHE A 44 4.63 20.39 -15.81
CA PHE A 44 5.16 21.30 -14.80
C PHE A 44 6.27 22.21 -15.35
N GLN A 45 7.21 21.65 -16.13
CA GLN A 45 8.29 22.45 -16.75
C GLN A 45 7.76 23.45 -17.81
N GLU A 46 6.72 23.08 -18.57
CA GLU A 46 6.07 24.02 -19.50
C GLU A 46 5.49 25.24 -18.78
N GLU A 47 4.92 25.03 -17.59
CA GLU A 47 4.34 26.09 -16.76
C GLU A 47 5.39 26.84 -15.93
N ASN A 48 6.57 26.25 -15.73
CA ASN A 48 7.69 26.80 -14.95
C ASN A 48 8.99 26.80 -15.77
N PRO A 49 9.14 27.66 -16.78
CA PRO A 49 10.25 27.61 -17.74
C PRO A 49 11.63 27.88 -17.13
N ASP A 50 11.69 28.45 -15.93
CA ASP A 50 12.93 28.73 -15.18
C ASP A 50 13.38 27.53 -14.34
N ILE A 51 12.63 26.40 -14.38
CA ILE A 51 12.96 25.16 -13.69
C ILE A 51 13.30 24.09 -14.72
N GLU A 52 14.38 23.36 -14.48
CA GLU A 52 14.75 22.15 -15.19
C GLU A 52 14.57 20.95 -14.25
N VAL A 53 13.75 19.97 -14.65
CA VAL A 53 13.54 18.74 -13.88
C VAL A 53 14.42 17.63 -14.42
N VAL A 54 15.30 17.12 -13.58
CA VAL A 54 16.06 15.89 -13.83
C VAL A 54 15.27 14.71 -13.29
N MET A 55 14.75 13.90 -14.20
CA MET A 55 13.89 12.79 -13.91
C MET A 55 14.70 11.50 -13.76
N ASP A 56 14.63 10.87 -12.61
CA ASP A 56 15.24 9.58 -12.33
C ASP A 56 14.20 8.61 -11.77
N TYR A 57 14.21 7.37 -12.25
CA TYR A 57 13.25 6.37 -11.82
C TYR A 57 13.76 4.94 -12.00
N SER A 58 13.13 4.01 -11.28
CA SER A 58 13.39 2.58 -11.41
C SER A 58 12.17 1.75 -10.94
N ASP A 59 12.28 0.43 -11.03
CA ASP A 59 11.39 -0.46 -10.31
C ASP A 59 11.62 -0.39 -8.79
N TRP A 60 10.84 -1.14 -8.03
CA TRP A 60 10.90 -1.14 -6.58
C TRP A 60 12.28 -1.49 -6.02
N ASP A 61 12.89 -2.57 -6.49
CA ASP A 61 14.17 -3.06 -5.95
C ASP A 61 15.32 -2.13 -6.32
N GLY A 62 15.32 -1.64 -7.55
CA GLY A 62 16.28 -0.65 -8.02
C GLY A 62 16.20 0.67 -7.26
N TYR A 63 14.99 1.12 -6.92
CA TYR A 63 14.77 2.34 -6.14
C TYR A 63 15.41 2.24 -4.74
N TRP A 64 15.13 1.15 -4.01
CA TRP A 64 15.67 0.96 -2.65
C TRP A 64 17.16 0.59 -2.61
N THR A 65 17.76 0.35 -3.77
CA THR A 65 19.22 0.27 -3.94
C THR A 65 19.81 1.66 -4.22
N LYS A 66 19.13 2.45 -5.05
CA LYS A 66 19.60 3.74 -5.55
C LYS A 66 19.51 4.86 -4.50
N LEU A 67 18.34 5.06 -3.89
CA LEU A 67 18.11 6.16 -2.94
C LEU A 67 19.12 6.15 -1.78
N PRO A 68 19.37 5.03 -1.06
CA PRO A 68 20.37 5.02 0.01
C PRO A 68 21.79 5.33 -0.49
N ALA A 69 22.14 4.91 -1.71
CA ALA A 69 23.45 5.20 -2.28
C ALA A 69 23.63 6.68 -2.61
N GLN A 70 22.58 7.33 -3.15
CA GLN A 70 22.58 8.78 -3.41
C GLN A 70 22.66 9.58 -2.10
N VAL A 71 21.89 9.21 -1.08
CA VAL A 71 21.93 9.81 0.26
C VAL A 71 23.34 9.70 0.86
N ALA A 72 23.94 8.50 0.86
CA ALA A 72 25.29 8.29 1.37
C ALA A 72 26.36 9.05 0.59
N GLY A 73 26.14 9.30 -0.69
CA GLY A 73 27.00 10.08 -1.57
C GLY A 73 26.80 11.61 -1.47
N GLY A 74 25.88 12.10 -0.64
CA GLY A 74 25.53 13.52 -0.55
C GLY A 74 24.83 14.05 -1.80
N GLN A 75 24.13 13.17 -2.53
CA GLN A 75 23.40 13.47 -3.76
C GLN A 75 21.90 13.10 -3.59
N THR A 76 21.35 13.41 -2.41
CA THR A 76 19.92 13.21 -2.14
C THR A 76 19.10 13.97 -3.19
N PRO A 77 18.11 13.34 -3.85
CA PRO A 77 17.22 14.06 -4.76
C PRO A 77 16.47 15.17 -4.03
N ASP A 78 16.14 16.25 -4.75
CA ASP A 78 15.38 17.38 -4.18
C ASP A 78 13.94 16.97 -3.85
N VAL A 79 13.36 16.09 -4.68
CA VAL A 79 12.02 15.50 -4.44
C VAL A 79 12.10 14.00 -4.69
N PHE A 80 11.61 13.21 -3.77
CA PHE A 80 11.64 11.76 -3.92
C PHE A 80 10.44 11.07 -3.28
N GLN A 81 10.12 9.88 -3.75
CA GLN A 81 9.03 9.08 -3.19
C GLN A 81 9.47 8.37 -1.91
N MET A 82 8.52 8.18 -0.99
CA MET A 82 8.72 7.41 0.24
C MET A 82 7.57 6.42 0.44
N ASP A 83 7.92 5.21 0.89
CA ASP A 83 6.94 4.23 1.36
C ASP A 83 6.66 4.43 2.85
N TYR A 84 5.40 4.24 3.24
CA TYR A 84 4.96 4.41 4.63
C TYR A 84 5.80 3.60 5.63
N ALA A 85 6.18 2.36 5.28
CA ALA A 85 6.94 1.48 6.17
C ALA A 85 8.38 1.96 6.42
N LYS A 86 8.88 2.89 5.62
CA LYS A 86 10.25 3.42 5.72
C LYS A 86 10.31 4.87 6.17
N LEU A 87 9.16 5.55 6.21
CA LEU A 87 9.05 6.98 6.51
C LEU A 87 9.79 7.37 7.80
N ALA A 88 9.47 6.72 8.91
CA ALA A 88 10.08 7.02 10.21
C ALA A 88 11.61 6.87 10.17
N GLN A 89 12.13 5.80 9.57
CA GLN A 89 13.58 5.56 9.47
C GLN A 89 14.31 6.69 8.73
N TYR A 90 13.73 7.19 7.61
CA TYR A 90 14.36 8.25 6.83
C TYR A 90 14.27 9.61 7.50
N VAL A 91 13.19 9.87 8.24
CA VAL A 91 13.07 11.07 9.10
C VAL A 91 14.10 11.04 10.23
N GLU A 92 14.21 9.93 10.97
CA GLU A 92 15.19 9.76 12.05
C GLU A 92 16.64 9.92 11.57
N ASN A 93 16.93 9.49 10.34
CA ASN A 93 18.23 9.66 9.71
C ASN A 93 18.49 11.08 9.16
N GLY A 94 17.52 12.00 9.29
CA GLY A 94 17.66 13.39 8.85
C GLY A 94 17.73 13.55 7.32
N VAL A 95 17.16 12.61 6.58
CA VAL A 95 17.17 12.63 5.10
C VAL A 95 16.04 13.50 4.54
N MET A 96 14.98 13.71 5.30
CA MET A 96 13.77 14.40 4.89
C MET A 96 13.62 15.73 5.64
N ALA A 97 13.21 16.77 4.93
CA ALA A 97 12.92 18.06 5.53
C ALA A 97 11.47 18.17 6.02
N PRO A 98 11.20 18.86 7.16
CA PRO A 98 9.84 19.13 7.61
C PRO A 98 9.15 20.12 6.67
N LEU A 99 7.84 19.91 6.45
CA LEU A 99 7.01 20.69 5.53
C LEU A 99 6.09 21.69 6.22
N ASP A 100 6.09 21.75 7.55
CA ASP A 100 5.16 22.54 8.35
C ASP A 100 5.19 24.03 7.99
N ASP A 101 6.37 24.61 7.77
CA ASP A 101 6.52 26.02 7.42
C ASP A 101 5.88 26.35 6.07
N TYR A 102 5.96 25.45 5.09
CA TYR A 102 5.33 25.59 3.78
C TYR A 102 3.81 25.45 3.82
N VAL A 103 3.29 24.65 4.76
CA VAL A 103 1.85 24.60 5.03
C VAL A 103 1.40 25.87 5.73
N ALA A 104 2.18 26.38 6.70
CA ALA A 104 1.84 27.57 7.47
C ALA A 104 1.83 28.86 6.64
N ASP A 105 2.75 29.00 5.68
CA ASP A 105 2.81 30.17 4.80
C ASP A 105 1.91 30.05 3.55
N GLY A 106 1.27 28.89 3.36
CA GLY A 106 0.33 28.63 2.26
C GLY A 106 0.99 28.26 0.93
N SER A 107 2.31 28.08 0.87
CA SER A 107 3.00 27.60 -0.33
C SER A 107 2.72 26.12 -0.61
N LEU A 108 2.39 25.35 0.42
CA LEU A 108 1.87 23.97 0.33
C LEU A 108 0.40 23.95 0.80
N ASP A 109 -0.55 23.99 -0.14
CA ASP A 109 -1.98 23.95 0.17
C ASP A 109 -2.48 22.51 0.33
N LEU A 110 -2.78 22.11 1.56
CA LEU A 110 -3.38 20.82 1.93
C LEU A 110 -4.86 20.95 2.39
N SER A 111 -5.51 22.09 2.13
CA SER A 111 -6.87 22.37 2.61
C SER A 111 -7.93 21.37 2.13
N ASN A 112 -7.69 20.71 1.01
CA ASN A 112 -8.57 19.68 0.44
C ASN A 112 -8.12 18.24 0.78
N VAL A 113 -7.12 18.07 1.65
CA VAL A 113 -6.63 16.76 2.08
C VAL A 113 -7.20 16.41 3.45
N ALA A 114 -7.76 15.21 3.60
CA ALA A 114 -8.29 14.77 4.89
C ALA A 114 -7.18 14.75 5.95
N GLN A 115 -7.48 15.18 7.18
CA GLN A 115 -6.50 15.27 8.27
C GLN A 115 -5.79 13.92 8.52
N SER A 116 -6.52 12.79 8.49
CA SER A 116 -5.93 11.46 8.67
C SER A 116 -4.91 11.07 7.59
N VAL A 117 -5.02 11.67 6.39
CA VAL A 117 -4.04 11.49 5.30
C VAL A 117 -2.80 12.37 5.55
N ILE A 118 -2.99 13.60 6.03
CA ILE A 118 -1.90 14.50 6.45
C ILE A 118 -1.12 13.86 7.61
N ASP A 119 -1.84 13.38 8.62
CA ASP A 119 -1.25 12.72 9.79
C ASP A 119 -0.40 11.50 9.41
N SER A 120 -0.76 10.80 8.33
CA SER A 120 0.01 9.65 7.85
C SER A 120 1.40 10.00 7.31
N GLY A 121 1.63 11.25 6.90
CA GLY A 121 2.93 11.78 6.47
C GLY A 121 3.72 12.46 7.59
N SER A 122 3.19 12.39 8.82
CA SER A 122 3.77 13.08 9.98
C SER A 122 4.49 12.11 10.92
N ILE A 123 5.63 12.55 11.46
CA ILE A 123 6.41 11.85 12.49
C ILE A 123 6.63 12.84 13.64
N ASP A 124 6.35 12.43 14.86
CA ASP A 124 6.49 13.25 16.09
C ASP A 124 5.81 14.63 15.98
N GLY A 125 4.65 14.67 15.31
CA GLY A 125 3.84 15.87 15.15
C GLY A 125 4.34 16.87 14.10
N LYS A 126 5.31 16.51 13.26
CA LYS A 126 5.79 17.29 12.14
C LYS A 126 5.49 16.58 10.83
N LEU A 127 5.07 17.33 9.82
CA LEU A 127 4.82 16.82 8.48
C LEU A 127 6.14 16.70 7.70
N TYR A 128 6.44 15.52 7.17
CA TYR A 128 7.62 15.28 6.34
C TYR A 128 7.30 14.80 4.93
N ALA A 129 6.07 14.36 4.71
CA ALA A 129 5.70 13.76 3.43
C ALA A 129 4.23 13.99 3.10
N VAL A 130 3.96 14.24 1.81
CA VAL A 130 2.61 14.41 1.29
C VAL A 130 2.16 13.13 0.61
N SER A 131 1.07 12.54 1.09
CA SER A 131 0.51 11.32 0.49
C SER A 131 -0.03 11.61 -0.91
N THR A 132 0.33 10.77 -1.87
CA THR A 132 -0.16 10.84 -3.26
C THR A 132 -1.48 10.09 -3.47
N GLY A 133 -1.93 9.36 -2.47
CA GLY A 133 -3.19 8.62 -2.49
C GLY A 133 -3.27 7.58 -1.39
N THR A 134 -4.46 7.04 -1.23
CA THR A 134 -4.73 5.98 -0.26
C THR A 134 -5.28 4.75 -0.97
N ASN A 135 -4.82 3.58 -0.56
CA ASN A 135 -5.40 2.30 -0.92
C ASN A 135 -6.18 1.72 0.25
N ALA A 136 -6.94 0.68 -0.03
CA ALA A 136 -7.53 -0.16 1.01
C ALA A 136 -7.17 -1.62 0.73
N PRO A 137 -6.85 -2.44 1.74
CA PRO A 137 -6.88 -3.88 1.59
C PRO A 137 -8.31 -4.33 1.31
N VAL A 138 -8.49 -5.13 0.25
CA VAL A 138 -9.80 -5.57 -0.24
C VAL A 138 -9.74 -7.03 -0.68
N MET A 139 -10.89 -7.67 -0.80
CA MET A 139 -11.04 -8.92 -1.53
C MET A 139 -11.47 -8.61 -2.97
N LEU A 140 -10.62 -8.94 -3.94
CA LEU A 140 -11.01 -9.05 -5.33
C LEU A 140 -11.73 -10.39 -5.53
N TYR A 141 -12.80 -10.39 -6.30
CA TYR A 141 -13.58 -11.61 -6.57
C TYR A 141 -14.13 -11.62 -8.00
N ARG A 142 -14.37 -12.81 -8.50
CA ARG A 142 -14.97 -13.10 -9.80
C ARG A 142 -16.48 -12.83 -9.75
N LYS A 143 -16.84 -11.57 -10.08
CA LYS A 143 -18.24 -11.14 -10.10
C LYS A 143 -19.06 -11.92 -11.12
N ASP A 144 -18.50 -12.21 -12.28
CA ASP A 144 -19.13 -13.03 -13.32
C ASP A 144 -19.62 -14.38 -12.77
N ILE A 145 -18.82 -15.06 -11.93
CA ILE A 145 -19.21 -16.34 -11.32
C ILE A 145 -20.36 -16.16 -10.33
N LEU A 146 -20.30 -15.14 -9.49
CA LEU A 146 -21.36 -14.92 -8.49
C LEU A 146 -22.67 -14.52 -9.16
N ASP A 147 -22.64 -13.72 -10.23
CA ASP A 147 -23.81 -13.36 -11.02
C ASP A 147 -24.44 -14.61 -11.67
N ASP A 148 -23.64 -15.48 -12.27
CA ASP A 148 -24.11 -16.75 -12.88
C ASP A 148 -24.76 -17.69 -11.85
N LEU A 149 -24.28 -17.65 -10.60
CA LEU A 149 -24.84 -18.45 -9.49
C LEU A 149 -26.00 -17.77 -8.77
N GLY A 150 -26.31 -16.51 -9.10
CA GLY A 150 -27.34 -15.72 -8.41
C GLY A 150 -26.95 -15.39 -6.97
N ILE A 151 -25.66 -15.27 -6.67
CA ILE A 151 -25.13 -14.95 -5.34
C ILE A 151 -24.78 -13.46 -5.27
N GLU A 152 -25.31 -12.77 -4.28
CA GLU A 152 -24.95 -11.40 -3.98
C GLU A 152 -23.80 -11.38 -2.95
N MET A 153 -22.72 -10.67 -3.24
CA MET A 153 -21.61 -10.45 -2.31
C MET A 153 -21.86 -9.19 -1.50
N PRO A 154 -22.01 -9.28 -0.16
CA PRO A 154 -22.11 -8.10 0.69
C PRO A 154 -20.88 -7.21 0.57
N MET A 155 -21.03 -5.87 0.61
CA MET A 155 -19.90 -4.93 0.56
C MET A 155 -18.96 -5.10 1.77
N ASN A 156 -19.50 -5.48 2.91
CA ASN A 156 -18.77 -5.72 4.17
C ASN A 156 -19.13 -7.10 4.72
N PRO A 157 -18.61 -8.18 4.11
CA PRO A 157 -19.01 -9.54 4.48
C PRO A 157 -18.47 -9.93 5.86
N THR A 158 -19.21 -10.75 6.57
CA THR A 158 -18.69 -11.51 7.69
C THR A 158 -17.87 -12.71 7.19
N MET A 159 -17.05 -13.29 8.07
CA MET A 159 -16.27 -14.49 7.73
C MET A 159 -17.18 -15.67 7.42
N SER A 160 -18.29 -15.82 8.12
CA SER A 160 -19.29 -16.86 7.85
C SER A 160 -19.95 -16.67 6.48
N GLU A 161 -20.41 -15.47 6.15
CA GLU A 161 -20.98 -15.17 4.82
C GLU A 161 -19.97 -15.46 3.71
N TYR A 162 -18.71 -15.01 3.88
CA TYR A 162 -17.66 -15.22 2.90
C TYR A 162 -17.31 -16.70 2.70
N THR A 163 -17.21 -17.48 3.78
CA THR A 163 -16.93 -18.93 3.69
C THR A 163 -18.08 -19.71 3.08
N ASP A 164 -19.33 -19.32 3.37
CA ASP A 164 -20.50 -19.92 2.74
C ASP A 164 -20.55 -19.68 1.23
N ILE A 165 -20.17 -18.47 0.79
CA ILE A 165 -20.03 -18.13 -0.63
C ILE A 165 -18.89 -18.96 -1.24
N SER A 166 -17.73 -19.05 -0.58
CA SER A 166 -16.58 -19.83 -1.06
C SER A 166 -16.93 -21.29 -1.30
N LYS A 167 -17.67 -21.91 -0.39
CA LYS A 167 -18.15 -23.30 -0.53
C LYS A 167 -19.08 -23.47 -1.73
N LYS A 168 -20.04 -22.57 -1.91
CA LYS A 168 -20.97 -22.61 -3.05
C LYS A 168 -20.25 -22.42 -4.38
N VAL A 169 -19.27 -21.51 -4.45
CA VAL A 169 -18.46 -21.31 -5.66
C VAL A 169 -17.64 -22.57 -5.94
N TYR A 170 -16.99 -23.14 -4.94
CA TYR A 170 -16.24 -24.39 -5.09
C TYR A 170 -17.11 -25.55 -5.58
N GLU A 171 -18.26 -25.77 -4.99
CA GLU A 171 -19.20 -26.81 -5.41
C GLU A 171 -19.66 -26.65 -6.86
N ALA A 172 -19.86 -25.41 -7.32
CA ALA A 172 -20.35 -25.13 -8.66
C ALA A 172 -19.25 -25.12 -9.75
N THR A 173 -18.03 -24.70 -9.40
CA THR A 173 -16.97 -24.39 -10.39
C THR A 173 -15.67 -25.16 -10.18
N GLY A 174 -15.41 -25.66 -8.99
CA GLY A 174 -14.13 -26.22 -8.58
C GLY A 174 -13.06 -25.16 -8.24
N LEU A 175 -13.34 -23.85 -8.41
CA LEU A 175 -12.42 -22.78 -8.02
C LEU A 175 -12.41 -22.61 -6.51
N ARG A 176 -11.21 -22.45 -5.97
CA ARG A 176 -10.95 -22.46 -4.52
C ARG A 176 -10.70 -21.06 -3.98
N ASP A 177 -10.71 -20.92 -2.66
CA ASP A 177 -10.37 -19.69 -1.96
C ASP A 177 -8.88 -19.67 -1.56
N THR A 178 -8.21 -18.53 -1.76
CA THR A 178 -6.79 -18.32 -1.39
C THR A 178 -6.62 -17.49 -0.13
N PHE A 179 -7.67 -16.80 0.32
CA PHE A 179 -7.57 -15.87 1.44
C PHE A 179 -7.56 -16.59 2.79
N VAL A 180 -8.54 -17.50 3.01
CA VAL A 180 -8.68 -18.20 4.30
C VAL A 180 -7.48 -19.08 4.60
N THR A 181 -6.86 -19.66 3.57
CA THR A 181 -5.69 -20.52 3.69
C THR A 181 -4.37 -19.75 3.85
N SER A 182 -4.38 -18.45 3.57
CA SER A 182 -3.21 -17.60 3.76
C SER A 182 -2.98 -17.32 5.24
N CYS A 183 -2.22 -18.18 5.91
CA CYS A 183 -1.81 -17.99 7.31
C CYS A 183 -0.68 -16.94 7.44
N SER A 184 -0.82 -15.81 6.75
CA SER A 184 0.16 -14.73 6.72
C SER A 184 0.00 -13.76 7.89
N ALA A 185 1.05 -12.97 8.15
CA ALA A 185 0.99 -11.87 9.12
C ALA A 185 -0.09 -10.83 8.77
N ASP A 186 -0.37 -10.61 7.48
CA ASP A 186 -1.43 -9.70 7.06
C ASP A 186 -2.81 -10.24 7.43
N ASN A 187 -3.07 -11.53 7.24
CA ASN A 187 -4.32 -12.16 7.64
C ASN A 187 -4.55 -12.08 9.16
N LEU A 188 -3.49 -12.32 9.94
CA LEU A 188 -3.56 -12.16 11.39
C LEU A 188 -3.80 -10.68 11.77
N ARG A 189 -3.15 -9.75 11.08
CA ARG A 189 -3.37 -8.30 11.28
C ARG A 189 -4.81 -7.90 11.02
N PHE A 190 -5.46 -8.41 9.96
CA PHE A 190 -6.87 -8.15 9.68
C PHE A 190 -7.78 -8.65 10.80
N ARG A 191 -7.54 -9.86 11.30
CA ARG A 191 -8.29 -10.42 12.43
C ARG A 191 -8.14 -9.59 13.70
N LEU A 192 -6.91 -9.22 14.06
CA LEU A 192 -6.66 -8.41 15.26
C LEU A 192 -7.33 -7.04 15.17
N ARG A 193 -7.35 -6.42 13.98
CA ARG A 193 -8.05 -5.16 13.75
C ARG A 193 -9.56 -5.25 14.01
N ASN A 194 -10.18 -6.40 13.77
CA ASN A 194 -11.60 -6.61 14.12
C ASN A 194 -11.89 -6.41 15.61
N TYR A 195 -10.87 -6.49 16.46
CA TYR A 195 -10.97 -6.29 17.92
C TYR A 195 -10.25 -5.02 18.38
N GLY A 196 -9.85 -4.15 17.47
CA GLY A 196 -9.12 -2.92 17.82
C GLY A 196 -7.68 -3.15 18.27
N MET A 197 -7.10 -4.32 17.95
CA MET A 197 -5.73 -4.69 18.34
C MET A 197 -4.76 -4.56 17.18
N ASN A 198 -3.48 -4.39 17.50
CA ASN A 198 -2.37 -4.39 16.56
C ASN A 198 -1.59 -5.70 16.65
N LEU A 199 -0.84 -6.04 15.58
CA LEU A 199 0.03 -7.22 15.56
C LEU A 199 1.20 -7.08 16.55
N TYR A 200 1.73 -5.86 16.70
CA TYR A 200 2.78 -5.52 17.61
C TYR A 200 2.32 -4.40 18.56
N ASN A 201 2.95 -4.28 19.73
CA ASN A 201 2.83 -3.13 20.62
C ASN A 201 3.47 -1.87 19.97
N ASP A 202 3.31 -0.71 20.59
CA ASP A 202 3.65 0.58 19.98
C ASP A 202 5.15 0.71 19.64
N ASP A 203 6.03 0.09 20.42
CA ASP A 203 7.49 0.09 20.18
C ASP A 203 7.97 -1.13 19.36
N ALA A 204 7.04 -1.97 18.87
CA ALA A 204 7.30 -3.19 18.12
C ALA A 204 8.24 -4.21 18.82
N SER A 205 8.44 -4.12 20.13
CA SER A 205 9.29 -5.02 20.92
C SER A 205 8.61 -6.34 21.28
N ALA A 206 7.28 -6.41 21.19
CA ALA A 206 6.47 -7.58 21.51
C ALA A 206 5.21 -7.65 20.64
N LEU A 207 4.51 -8.80 20.71
CA LEU A 207 3.17 -8.92 20.11
C LEU A 207 2.19 -7.96 20.80
N GLY A 208 1.28 -7.37 20.04
CA GLY A 208 0.24 -6.48 20.55
C GLY A 208 -1.01 -7.22 21.08
N PHE A 209 -0.90 -8.52 21.31
CA PHE A 209 -1.97 -9.38 21.83
C PHE A 209 -1.37 -10.55 22.61
N ASP A 210 -2.09 -11.04 23.62
CA ASP A 210 -1.62 -12.12 24.50
C ASP A 210 -2.36 -13.44 24.27
N ASP A 211 -3.61 -13.40 23.75
CA ASP A 211 -4.42 -14.60 23.55
C ASP A 211 -4.05 -15.29 22.23
N PRO A 212 -3.52 -16.54 22.27
CA PRO A 212 -3.21 -17.31 21.07
C PRO A 212 -4.45 -17.69 20.25
N LYS A 213 -5.66 -17.51 20.79
CA LYS A 213 -6.93 -17.83 20.15
C LYS A 213 -7.00 -17.27 18.72
N TYR A 214 -6.55 -16.03 18.51
CA TYR A 214 -6.63 -15.37 17.20
C TYR A 214 -5.82 -16.09 16.11
N ILE A 215 -4.67 -16.65 16.47
CA ILE A 215 -3.83 -17.46 15.57
C ILE A 215 -4.47 -18.85 15.39
N VAL A 216 -4.90 -19.47 16.49
CA VAL A 216 -5.48 -20.81 16.48
C VAL A 216 -6.76 -20.84 15.62
N ASP A 217 -7.66 -19.89 15.80
CA ASP A 217 -8.90 -19.79 15.01
C ASP A 217 -8.61 -19.56 13.52
N MET A 218 -7.58 -18.77 13.19
CA MET A 218 -7.17 -18.56 11.80
C MET A 218 -6.64 -19.85 11.17
N TRP A 219 -5.79 -20.58 11.88
CA TRP A 219 -5.22 -21.83 11.38
C TRP A 219 -6.25 -22.95 11.33
N GLN A 220 -7.19 -22.98 12.28
CA GLN A 220 -8.26 -23.97 12.27
C GLN A 220 -9.16 -23.77 11.05
N LEU A 221 -9.55 -22.52 10.75
CA LEU A 221 -10.34 -22.22 9.56
C LEU A 221 -9.61 -22.60 8.27
N ALA A 222 -8.31 -22.32 8.18
CA ALA A 222 -7.48 -22.73 7.04
C ALA A 222 -7.44 -24.25 6.88
N LEU A 223 -7.25 -24.98 7.98
CA LEU A 223 -7.23 -26.45 7.99
C LEU A 223 -8.60 -27.04 7.59
N ASP A 224 -9.67 -26.49 8.11
CA ASP A 224 -11.03 -26.92 7.80
C ASP A 224 -11.34 -26.70 6.31
N SER A 225 -10.98 -25.53 5.78
CA SER A 225 -11.17 -25.22 4.36
C SER A 225 -10.41 -26.16 3.42
N GLN A 226 -9.20 -26.59 3.82
CA GLN A 226 -8.43 -27.60 3.09
C GLN A 226 -9.06 -28.98 3.16
N ASN A 227 -9.45 -29.43 4.36
CA ASN A 227 -10.07 -30.73 4.55
C ASN A 227 -11.40 -30.86 3.78
N GLU A 228 -12.14 -29.77 3.65
CA GLU A 228 -13.36 -29.67 2.86
C GLU A 228 -13.11 -29.43 1.35
N GLY A 229 -11.87 -29.14 0.97
CA GLY A 229 -11.41 -29.04 -0.43
C GLY A 229 -11.60 -27.67 -1.08
N TRP A 230 -12.28 -26.70 -0.44
CA TRP A 230 -12.54 -25.37 -1.02
C TRP A 230 -11.43 -24.35 -0.74
N GLY A 231 -10.48 -24.64 0.14
CA GLY A 231 -9.29 -23.82 0.39
C GLY A 231 -8.12 -24.23 -0.49
N LEU A 232 -7.40 -23.25 -1.04
CA LEU A 232 -6.21 -23.43 -1.86
C LEU A 232 -4.98 -22.93 -1.10
N MET A 233 -4.05 -23.83 -0.77
CA MET A 233 -2.79 -23.44 -0.12
C MET A 233 -1.83 -22.75 -1.08
N ILE A 234 -1.05 -21.84 -0.54
CA ILE A 234 0.08 -21.23 -1.27
C ILE A 234 1.02 -22.36 -1.73
N GLY A 235 1.32 -22.37 -3.02
CA GLY A 235 2.15 -23.40 -3.66
C GLY A 235 1.39 -24.57 -4.26
N GLU A 236 0.07 -24.67 -4.08
CA GLU A 236 -0.81 -25.62 -4.80
C GLU A 236 -1.43 -24.98 -6.05
N GLU A 237 -1.17 -23.70 -6.30
CA GLU A 237 -1.65 -23.01 -7.50
C GLU A 237 -1.03 -23.66 -8.73
N THR A 238 -1.84 -23.92 -9.75
CA THR A 238 -1.39 -24.44 -11.05
C THR A 238 -0.90 -23.34 -11.96
N ALA A 239 -1.36 -22.11 -11.72
CA ALA A 239 -0.98 -20.92 -12.45
C ALA A 239 0.39 -20.37 -11.99
N THR A 240 1.09 -19.73 -12.91
CA THR A 240 2.42 -19.13 -12.65
C THR A 240 2.36 -17.67 -12.19
N THR A 241 1.21 -17.02 -12.38
CA THR A 241 0.98 -15.64 -11.97
C THR A 241 -0.28 -15.52 -11.13
N ALA A 242 -0.35 -14.47 -10.31
CA ALA A 242 -1.54 -14.17 -9.52
C ALA A 242 -2.77 -13.84 -10.39
N PHE A 243 -2.56 -13.28 -11.59
CA PHE A 243 -3.63 -13.02 -12.54
C PHE A 243 -4.21 -14.32 -13.11
N ASP A 244 -3.35 -15.23 -13.56
CA ASP A 244 -3.78 -16.53 -14.09
C ASP A 244 -4.46 -17.38 -13.01
N SER A 245 -3.96 -17.32 -11.77
CA SER A 245 -4.56 -18.01 -10.63
C SER A 245 -6.01 -17.58 -10.39
N MET A 246 -6.35 -16.29 -10.55
CA MET A 246 -7.74 -15.79 -10.48
C MET A 246 -8.66 -16.36 -11.59
N VAL A 247 -8.09 -17.00 -12.59
CA VAL A 247 -8.86 -17.62 -13.70
C VAL A 247 -8.91 -19.13 -13.55
N MET A 248 -7.79 -19.75 -13.18
CA MET A 248 -7.58 -21.20 -13.24
C MET A 248 -7.78 -21.91 -11.90
N ASP A 249 -7.43 -21.26 -10.81
CA ASP A 249 -7.31 -21.90 -9.50
C ASP A 249 -8.28 -21.31 -8.46
N SER A 250 -8.54 -19.99 -8.51
CA SER A 250 -9.26 -19.30 -7.45
C SER A 250 -10.35 -18.36 -7.98
N TRP A 251 -11.36 -18.12 -7.16
CA TRP A 251 -12.45 -17.19 -7.46
C TRP A 251 -12.26 -15.83 -6.77
N SER A 252 -11.40 -15.75 -5.76
CA SER A 252 -11.17 -14.55 -4.96
C SER A 252 -9.73 -14.46 -4.50
N ARG A 253 -9.27 -13.24 -4.24
CA ARG A 253 -7.90 -12.97 -3.77
C ARG A 253 -7.82 -11.67 -2.98
N TYR A 254 -7.07 -11.69 -1.89
CA TYR A 254 -6.67 -10.46 -1.19
C TYR A 254 -5.73 -9.62 -2.06
N GLN A 255 -6.03 -8.31 -2.17
CA GLN A 255 -5.22 -7.33 -2.86
C GLN A 255 -5.42 -5.92 -2.29
N ASN A 256 -4.65 -4.95 -2.74
CA ASN A 256 -4.95 -3.54 -2.54
C ASN A 256 -5.95 -3.04 -3.60
N SER A 257 -6.78 -2.07 -3.25
CA SER A 257 -7.87 -1.56 -4.11
C SER A 257 -7.41 -1.02 -5.47
N ASN A 258 -6.16 -0.53 -5.58
CA ASN A 258 -5.58 -0.07 -6.86
C ASN A 258 -5.33 -1.19 -7.87
N GLU A 259 -5.28 -2.45 -7.43
CA GLU A 259 -5.01 -3.59 -8.31
C GLU A 259 -6.24 -4.05 -9.14
N LEU A 260 -7.44 -3.58 -8.79
CA LEU A 260 -8.68 -4.02 -9.45
C LEU A 260 -8.61 -3.91 -10.98
N GLN A 261 -8.16 -2.77 -11.50
CA GLN A 261 -8.12 -2.57 -12.95
C GLN A 261 -7.07 -3.47 -13.61
N ALA A 262 -5.90 -3.64 -12.98
CA ALA A 262 -4.86 -4.54 -13.49
C ALA A 262 -5.36 -5.99 -13.60
N TYR A 263 -6.11 -6.46 -12.60
CA TYR A 263 -6.72 -7.79 -12.65
C TYR A 263 -7.78 -7.92 -13.75
N ARG A 264 -8.63 -6.91 -13.95
CA ARG A 264 -9.62 -6.89 -15.04
C ARG A 264 -8.94 -6.96 -16.41
N ASP A 265 -7.93 -6.12 -16.63
CA ASP A 265 -7.22 -6.03 -17.91
C ASP A 265 -6.43 -7.31 -18.22
N ALA A 266 -5.73 -7.85 -17.22
CA ALA A 266 -4.93 -9.06 -17.40
C ALA A 266 -5.77 -10.33 -17.60
N THR A 267 -6.90 -10.45 -16.92
CA THR A 267 -7.73 -11.66 -16.93
C THR A 267 -8.84 -11.63 -17.98
N GLY A 268 -9.27 -10.43 -18.41
CA GLY A 268 -10.47 -10.25 -19.25
C GLY A 268 -11.77 -10.67 -18.55
N LYS A 269 -11.79 -10.77 -17.21
CA LYS A 269 -12.93 -11.21 -16.41
C LYS A 269 -13.61 -10.04 -15.70
N ASP A 270 -14.91 -10.19 -15.43
CA ASP A 270 -15.61 -9.23 -14.56
C ASP A 270 -15.22 -9.48 -13.11
N ILE A 271 -14.26 -8.69 -12.63
CA ILE A 271 -13.76 -8.72 -11.26
C ILE A 271 -14.30 -7.51 -10.53
N SER A 272 -14.77 -7.72 -9.31
CA SER A 272 -15.17 -6.65 -8.40
C SER A 272 -14.42 -6.75 -7.09
N MET A 273 -14.67 -5.82 -6.17
CA MET A 273 -14.00 -5.80 -4.87
C MET A 273 -15.00 -5.53 -3.74
N VAL A 274 -14.71 -6.11 -2.58
CA VAL A 274 -15.39 -5.86 -1.32
C VAL A 274 -14.39 -5.70 -0.20
N MET A 275 -14.83 -5.23 0.97
CA MET A 275 -13.99 -5.16 2.16
C MET A 275 -13.46 -6.56 2.54
N ILE A 276 -12.34 -6.58 3.26
CA ILE A 276 -11.82 -7.81 3.88
C ILE A 276 -12.91 -8.38 4.80
N PRO A 277 -13.21 -9.68 4.74
CA PRO A 277 -14.20 -10.30 5.61
C PRO A 277 -13.87 -10.09 7.09
N ASN A 278 -14.84 -9.61 7.85
CA ASN A 278 -14.70 -9.42 9.29
C ASN A 278 -15.05 -10.73 10.02
N THR A 279 -14.46 -10.98 11.18
CA THR A 279 -14.97 -12.02 12.08
C THR A 279 -16.41 -11.73 12.46
N ASP A 280 -17.19 -12.77 12.76
CA ASP A 280 -18.63 -12.61 13.00
C ASP A 280 -18.94 -11.78 14.26
N ASP A 281 -18.01 -11.73 15.19
CA ASP A 281 -18.05 -10.97 16.44
C ASP A 281 -17.18 -9.68 16.40
N ALA A 282 -16.84 -9.21 15.19
CA ALA A 282 -16.01 -8.04 15.02
C ALA A 282 -16.61 -6.76 15.63
N THR A 283 -15.79 -5.99 16.30
CA THR A 283 -16.15 -4.67 16.84
C THR A 283 -15.61 -3.51 16.00
N ALA A 284 -14.72 -3.81 15.05
CA ALA A 284 -14.13 -2.86 14.11
C ALA A 284 -13.90 -3.52 12.74
N SER A 285 -13.66 -2.73 11.69
CA SER A 285 -13.39 -3.24 10.35
C SER A 285 -11.97 -3.75 10.19
N ALA A 286 -11.82 -4.88 9.50
CA ALA A 286 -10.52 -5.38 9.04
C ALA A 286 -9.91 -4.49 7.96
N THR A 287 -10.74 -3.99 7.03
CA THR A 287 -10.32 -3.04 5.99
C THR A 287 -10.01 -1.67 6.59
N TYR A 288 -8.96 -1.04 6.11
CA TYR A 288 -8.53 0.29 6.53
C TYR A 288 -8.00 1.09 5.34
N LEU A 289 -7.93 2.41 5.49
CA LEU A 289 -7.24 3.24 4.51
C LEU A 289 -5.73 3.12 4.73
N LYS A 290 -5.02 2.69 3.70
CA LYS A 290 -3.57 2.55 3.71
C LYS A 290 -2.96 3.66 2.86
N PRO A 291 -2.14 4.54 3.42
CA PRO A 291 -1.36 5.47 2.63
C PRO A 291 -0.52 4.68 1.63
N ALA A 292 -0.58 5.07 0.36
CA ALA A 292 0.06 4.28 -0.70
C ALA A 292 1.53 4.65 -0.85
N MET A 293 1.76 5.94 -1.03
CA MET A 293 3.06 6.52 -1.30
C MET A 293 3.03 8.00 -0.92
N PHE A 294 4.21 8.53 -0.68
CA PHE A 294 4.40 9.93 -0.35
C PHE A 294 5.40 10.58 -1.31
N TRP A 295 5.27 11.89 -1.47
CA TRP A 295 6.34 12.75 -1.95
C TRP A 295 6.94 13.49 -0.77
N CYS A 296 8.27 13.60 -0.74
CA CYS A 296 9.05 14.28 0.28
C CYS A 296 10.24 15.03 -0.33
N VAL A 297 10.80 15.92 0.45
CA VAL A 297 11.94 16.76 0.09
C VAL A 297 13.07 16.63 1.11
#